data_b1f751af48dff63b83634fbbfffdfb2a
#
_entry.id   b1f751af48dff63b83634fbbfffdfb2a
#
_cell.length_a   1.000
_cell.length_b   1.000
_cell.length_c   1.000
_cell.angle_alpha   90.00
_cell.angle_beta   90.00
_cell.angle_gamma   90.00
#
_symmetry.space_group_name_H-M   'P 1'
#
loop_
_entity.id
_entity.type
_entity.pdbx_description
1 polymer ?
#
loop_
_entity_poly.entity_id
_entity_poly.type
_entity_poly.pdbx_seq_one_letter_code
_entity_poly.pdbx_strand_id
1 'polypeptide(L)'
;MSIVGPALVGIGRREASATSSAVRARNERRCDRILQRAAPLQTADLDWESVPAYEIEPEALACLVYMRDVEGFTDRDLVGLTAHPTTLGDPLLNRFLGLWRAEESEHARCLGDFLDRYGDGRGQPIPPRQAPPAAVATGMENIISRMRGPVGHVVSTAHMAWGAANELLTLNGYRLLAARCGHPVLAELLSRIADQEARHYSFYLPQAEWRLGVSRLARIGLARVLSRSWTPVGVGDGYKSPQEFGRVAAYLSSSPSGTDLVDRMDQRFSRLPGFDGLRIYRQALDHHSRLRSTAGA
;
A
#
# COMPACT_ATOMS: atom_id res chain seq x y z
N MET A 1 50.14 -7.39 28.23
CA MET A 1 49.19 -6.28 27.99
C MET A 1 49.35 -5.82 26.55
N SER A 2 48.43 -6.28 25.71
CA SER A 2 48.47 -5.96 24.26
C SER A 2 47.47 -4.82 24.01
N ILE A 3 47.99 -3.68 23.60
CA ILE A 3 47.23 -2.46 23.27
C ILE A 3 46.69 -2.68 21.86
N VAL A 4 45.43 -3.07 21.73
CA VAL A 4 44.74 -3.06 20.47
C VAL A 4 44.28 -1.63 20.24
N GLY A 5 44.93 -0.92 19.30
CA GLY A 5 44.75 0.50 19.08
C GLY A 5 43.44 0.88 18.39
N PRO A 6 43.05 2.15 18.47
CA PRO A 6 41.77 2.69 17.92
C PRO A 6 41.62 2.62 16.40
N ALA A 7 42.62 2.18 15.66
CA ALA A 7 42.61 2.09 14.20
C ALA A 7 41.66 1.05 13.61
N LEU A 8 41.47 -0.10 14.28
CA LEU A 8 40.60 -1.17 13.77
C LEU A 8 39.10 -0.85 13.85
N VAL A 9 38.70 -0.04 14.85
CA VAL A 9 37.29 0.40 14.99
C VAL A 9 36.90 1.43 13.90
N GLY A 10 37.87 2.20 13.42
CA GLY A 10 37.66 3.20 12.36
C GLY A 10 37.50 2.60 10.96
N ILE A 11 38.19 1.48 10.68
CA ILE A 11 38.12 0.82 9.37
C ILE A 11 36.77 0.15 9.20
N GLY A 12 36.28 -0.63 10.17
CA GLY A 12 35.00 -1.29 10.09
C GLY A 12 33.80 -0.32 9.98
N ARG A 13 33.86 0.85 10.62
CA ARG A 13 32.82 1.90 10.49
C ARG A 13 32.83 2.55 9.11
N ARG A 14 34.00 2.76 8.49
CA ARG A 14 34.11 3.33 7.13
C ARG A 14 33.63 2.36 6.07
N GLU A 15 33.96 1.10 6.17
CA GLU A 15 33.48 0.05 5.25
C GLU A 15 31.97 -0.16 5.35
N ALA A 16 31.40 -0.22 6.56
CA ALA A 16 29.96 -0.30 6.76
C ALA A 16 29.22 0.94 6.21
N SER A 17 29.80 2.14 6.35
CA SER A 17 29.25 3.37 5.79
C SER A 17 29.32 3.38 4.26
N ALA A 18 30.42 2.93 3.67
CA ALA A 18 30.58 2.85 2.22
C ALA A 18 29.62 1.83 1.60
N THR A 19 29.44 0.67 2.25
CA THR A 19 28.48 -0.35 1.82
C THR A 19 27.04 0.18 1.89
N SER A 20 26.67 0.88 2.95
CA SER A 20 25.36 1.51 3.10
C SER A 20 25.10 2.56 2.02
N SER A 21 26.10 3.39 1.70
CA SER A 21 25.99 4.40 0.64
C SER A 21 25.82 3.78 -0.75
N ALA A 22 26.56 2.69 -1.04
CA ALA A 22 26.43 1.98 -2.31
C ALA A 22 25.05 1.31 -2.46
N VAL A 23 24.52 0.72 -1.39
CA VAL A 23 23.16 0.14 -1.38
C VAL A 23 22.11 1.23 -1.61
N ARG A 24 22.23 2.37 -0.95
CA ARG A 24 21.36 3.52 -1.15
C ARG A 24 21.38 3.98 -2.61
N ALA A 25 22.54 4.24 -3.17
CA ALA A 25 22.68 4.69 -4.56
C ALA A 25 22.12 3.67 -5.57
N ARG A 26 22.27 2.37 -5.31
CA ARG A 26 21.66 1.32 -6.14
C ARG A 26 20.13 1.36 -6.09
N ASN A 27 19.55 1.54 -4.91
CA ASN A 27 18.10 1.64 -4.74
C ASN A 27 17.55 2.91 -5.38
N GLU A 28 18.21 4.04 -5.22
CA GLU A 28 17.84 5.30 -5.87
C GLU A 28 17.78 5.13 -7.40
N ARG A 29 18.83 4.56 -8.01
CA ARG A 29 18.84 4.28 -9.46
C ARG A 29 17.73 3.30 -9.89
N ARG A 30 17.39 2.31 -9.05
CA ARG A 30 16.28 1.41 -9.32
C ARG A 30 14.95 2.16 -9.31
N CYS A 31 14.72 2.96 -8.31
CA CYS A 31 13.49 3.77 -8.17
C CYS A 31 13.37 4.81 -9.29
N ASP A 32 14.48 5.47 -9.67
CA ASP A 32 14.48 6.39 -10.82
C ASP A 32 14.05 5.70 -12.12
N ARG A 33 14.54 4.50 -12.39
CA ARG A 33 14.11 3.73 -13.58
C ARG A 33 12.62 3.36 -13.53
N ILE A 34 12.07 3.10 -12.36
CA ILE A 34 10.63 2.84 -12.17
C ILE A 34 9.83 4.08 -12.54
N LEU A 35 10.24 5.26 -12.04
CA LEU A 35 9.58 6.54 -12.33
C LEU A 35 9.68 6.94 -13.82
N GLN A 36 10.82 6.65 -14.47
CA GLN A 36 11.02 6.92 -15.88
C GLN A 36 10.14 6.06 -16.81
N ARG A 37 9.69 4.91 -16.32
CA ARG A 37 8.80 3.99 -17.06
C ARG A 37 7.32 4.18 -16.74
N ALA A 38 7.01 5.14 -15.88
CA ALA A 38 5.63 5.46 -15.58
C ALA A 38 4.93 6.00 -16.84
N ALA A 39 3.74 5.48 -17.08
CA ALA A 39 2.89 5.90 -18.19
C ALA A 39 1.44 5.98 -17.70
N PRO A 40 0.65 6.91 -18.25
CA PRO A 40 -0.78 7.00 -17.95
C PRO A 40 -1.49 5.66 -18.20
N LEU A 41 -2.55 5.41 -17.45
CA LEU A 41 -3.40 4.24 -17.65
C LEU A 41 -4.04 4.30 -19.03
N GLN A 42 -3.76 3.31 -19.86
CA GLN A 42 -4.36 3.25 -21.21
C GLN A 42 -5.74 2.62 -21.10
N THR A 43 -6.77 3.34 -21.52
CA THR A 43 -8.16 2.87 -21.45
C THR A 43 -8.96 3.16 -22.72
N ALA A 44 -8.37 3.89 -23.68
CA ALA A 44 -9.06 4.30 -24.90
C ALA A 44 -9.39 3.13 -25.85
N ASP A 45 -8.68 2.03 -25.74
CA ASP A 45 -8.86 0.80 -26.53
C ASP A 45 -9.77 -0.23 -25.86
N LEU A 46 -10.29 0.06 -24.65
CA LEU A 46 -11.28 -0.80 -23.99
C LEU A 46 -12.64 -0.66 -24.68
N ASP A 47 -13.34 -1.78 -24.83
CA ASP A 47 -14.68 -1.82 -25.41
C ASP A 47 -15.75 -1.36 -24.39
N TRP A 48 -15.75 -0.06 -24.11
CA TRP A 48 -16.64 0.57 -23.14
C TRP A 48 -18.12 0.40 -23.47
N GLU A 49 -18.47 0.25 -24.76
CA GLU A 49 -19.85 0.08 -25.20
C GLU A 49 -20.41 -1.29 -24.81
N SER A 50 -19.54 -2.30 -24.65
CA SER A 50 -19.96 -3.64 -24.24
C SER A 50 -20.12 -3.79 -22.73
N VAL A 51 -19.80 -2.79 -21.92
CA VAL A 51 -19.89 -2.88 -20.45
C VAL A 51 -21.27 -3.33 -19.96
N PRO A 52 -22.42 -2.82 -20.47
CA PRO A 52 -23.73 -3.27 -20.01
C PRO A 52 -24.12 -4.68 -20.45
N ALA A 53 -23.34 -5.31 -21.33
CA ALA A 53 -23.69 -6.61 -21.93
C ALA A 53 -23.36 -7.81 -21.04
N TYR A 54 -22.60 -7.61 -19.98
CA TYR A 54 -22.13 -8.69 -19.10
C TYR A 54 -22.59 -8.45 -17.67
N GLU A 55 -23.06 -9.48 -17.01
CA GLU A 55 -23.45 -9.44 -15.60
C GLU A 55 -22.23 -9.58 -14.69
N ILE A 56 -22.26 -8.91 -13.55
CA ILE A 56 -21.25 -8.99 -12.48
C ILE A 56 -21.94 -9.50 -11.21
N GLU A 57 -21.33 -10.48 -10.55
CA GLU A 57 -21.82 -10.94 -9.24
C GLU A 57 -21.89 -9.78 -8.24
N PRO A 58 -22.93 -9.72 -7.38
CA PRO A 58 -23.07 -8.64 -6.39
C PRO A 58 -21.85 -8.46 -5.49
N GLU A 59 -21.16 -9.55 -5.12
CA GLU A 59 -19.95 -9.54 -4.32
C GLU A 59 -18.75 -8.95 -5.07
N ALA A 60 -18.60 -9.28 -6.36
CA ALA A 60 -17.59 -8.70 -7.22
C ALA A 60 -17.82 -7.18 -7.42
N LEU A 61 -19.08 -6.80 -7.61
CA LEU A 61 -19.47 -5.40 -7.70
C LEU A 61 -19.19 -4.63 -6.40
N ALA A 62 -19.48 -5.24 -5.24
CA ALA A 62 -19.15 -4.67 -3.94
C ALA A 62 -17.63 -4.49 -3.74
N CYS A 63 -16.82 -5.44 -4.24
CA CYS A 63 -15.37 -5.30 -4.24
C CYS A 63 -14.92 -4.13 -5.13
N LEU A 64 -15.49 -4.00 -6.32
CA LEU A 64 -15.17 -2.92 -7.25
C LEU A 64 -15.48 -1.54 -6.65
N VAL A 65 -16.67 -1.39 -6.03
CA VAL A 65 -17.05 -0.15 -5.34
C VAL A 65 -16.11 0.15 -4.16
N TYR A 66 -15.74 -0.89 -3.39
CA TYR A 66 -14.76 -0.74 -2.30
C TYR A 66 -13.42 -0.20 -2.81
N MET A 67 -12.88 -0.83 -3.86
CA MET A 67 -11.59 -0.44 -4.46
C MET A 67 -11.66 0.99 -5.00
N ARG A 68 -12.68 1.32 -5.80
CA ARG A 68 -12.88 2.68 -6.31
C ARG A 68 -12.88 3.73 -5.20
N ASP A 69 -13.56 3.46 -4.09
CA ASP A 69 -13.65 4.39 -2.97
C ASP A 69 -12.29 4.58 -2.29
N VAL A 70 -11.54 3.49 -2.07
CA VAL A 70 -10.21 3.54 -1.48
C VAL A 70 -9.25 4.38 -2.32
N GLU A 71 -9.21 4.14 -3.63
CA GLU A 71 -8.40 4.94 -4.57
C GLU A 71 -8.76 6.44 -4.53
N GLY A 72 -10.04 6.74 -4.47
CA GLY A 72 -10.55 8.12 -4.45
C GLY A 72 -10.19 8.91 -3.18
N PHE A 73 -9.73 8.25 -2.12
CA PHE A 73 -9.37 8.92 -0.85
C PHE A 73 -7.87 9.11 -0.63
N THR A 74 -7.04 8.65 -1.55
CA THR A 74 -5.57 8.74 -1.47
C THR A 74 -5.06 10.16 -1.23
N ASP A 75 -5.71 11.18 -1.77
CA ASP A 75 -5.36 12.60 -1.55
C ASP A 75 -5.30 12.98 -0.07
N ARG A 76 -6.15 12.40 0.76
CA ARG A 76 -6.24 12.71 2.19
C ARG A 76 -5.08 12.10 2.97
N ASP A 77 -4.65 10.92 2.58
CA ASP A 77 -3.55 10.20 3.22
C ASP A 77 -2.19 10.86 2.93
N LEU A 78 -2.11 11.55 1.79
CA LEU A 78 -0.90 12.26 1.36
C LEU A 78 -0.61 13.53 2.14
N VAL A 79 -1.60 14.22 2.70
CA VAL A 79 -1.41 15.54 3.33
C VAL A 79 -0.36 15.49 4.45
N GLY A 80 -0.45 14.50 5.33
CA GLY A 80 0.52 14.32 6.41
C GLY A 80 1.91 13.91 5.92
N LEU A 81 1.96 13.07 4.88
CA LEU A 81 3.20 12.52 4.33
C LEU A 81 4.00 13.55 3.53
N THR A 82 3.33 14.33 2.69
CA THR A 82 3.97 15.36 1.86
C THR A 82 4.43 16.55 2.68
N ALA A 83 3.77 16.85 3.79
CA ALA A 83 4.18 17.92 4.70
C ALA A 83 5.37 17.55 5.61
N HIS A 84 5.75 16.27 5.69
CA HIS A 84 6.82 15.86 6.61
C HIS A 84 8.20 16.29 6.10
N PRO A 85 9.06 16.91 6.95
CA PRO A 85 10.37 17.43 6.54
C PRO A 85 11.31 16.41 5.89
N THR A 86 11.23 15.14 6.28
CA THR A 86 12.05 14.07 5.65
C THR A 86 11.56 13.69 4.25
N THR A 87 10.28 13.85 3.98
CA THR A 87 9.69 13.70 2.65
C THR A 87 10.06 14.87 1.77
N LEU A 88 9.87 16.09 2.28
CA LEU A 88 10.23 17.35 1.58
C LEU A 88 11.71 17.41 1.19
N GLY A 89 12.59 16.85 2.02
CA GLY A 89 14.03 16.78 1.76
C GLY A 89 14.47 15.65 0.83
N ASP A 90 13.55 14.80 0.34
CA ASP A 90 13.87 13.67 -0.54
C ASP A 90 13.22 13.88 -1.93
N PRO A 91 13.99 14.39 -2.94
CA PRO A 91 13.44 14.68 -4.27
C PRO A 91 12.87 13.44 -4.98
N LEU A 92 13.47 12.25 -4.76
CA LEU A 92 13.00 11.00 -5.35
C LEU A 92 11.63 10.60 -4.80
N LEU A 93 11.47 10.73 -3.48
CA LEU A 93 10.21 10.44 -2.82
C LEU A 93 9.12 11.42 -3.23
N ASN A 94 9.43 12.72 -3.32
CA ASN A 94 8.47 13.73 -3.78
C ASN A 94 7.98 13.46 -5.21
N ARG A 95 8.89 13.10 -6.11
CA ARG A 95 8.52 12.73 -7.50
C ARG A 95 7.61 11.51 -7.51
N PHE A 96 7.92 10.50 -6.70
CA PHE A 96 7.10 9.30 -6.61
C PHE A 96 5.71 9.63 -6.06
N LEU A 97 5.60 10.35 -4.96
CA LEU A 97 4.30 10.68 -4.36
C LEU A 97 3.43 11.52 -5.29
N GLY A 98 4.03 12.43 -6.07
CA GLY A 98 3.30 13.19 -7.08
C GLY A 98 2.74 12.31 -8.20
N LEU A 99 3.53 11.35 -8.68
CA LEU A 99 3.10 10.37 -9.68
C LEU A 99 2.04 9.44 -9.12
N TRP A 100 2.32 8.81 -7.98
CA TRP A 100 1.43 7.89 -7.29
C TRP A 100 0.04 8.49 -7.08
N ARG A 101 -0.02 9.70 -6.53
CA ARG A 101 -1.27 10.46 -6.37
C ARG A 101 -2.06 10.60 -7.67
N ALA A 102 -1.38 10.93 -8.77
CA ALA A 102 -2.02 11.11 -10.05
C ALA A 102 -2.59 9.78 -10.60
N GLU A 103 -1.84 8.69 -10.43
CA GLU A 103 -2.25 7.35 -10.86
C GLU A 103 -3.42 6.82 -10.02
N GLU A 104 -3.42 6.97 -8.68
CA GLU A 104 -4.54 6.60 -7.81
C GLU A 104 -5.84 7.35 -8.17
N SER A 105 -5.72 8.67 -8.40
CA SER A 105 -6.86 9.47 -8.84
C SER A 105 -7.40 9.00 -10.19
N GLU A 106 -6.53 8.55 -11.10
CA GLU A 106 -6.91 7.98 -12.38
C GLU A 106 -7.56 6.60 -12.22
N HIS A 107 -7.07 5.76 -11.29
CA HIS A 107 -7.69 4.48 -10.95
C HIS A 107 -9.14 4.70 -10.48
N ALA A 108 -9.33 5.58 -9.49
CA ALA A 108 -10.66 5.92 -8.99
C ALA A 108 -11.60 6.40 -10.10
N ARG A 109 -11.10 7.26 -10.99
CA ARG A 109 -11.87 7.79 -12.12
C ARG A 109 -12.26 6.69 -13.10
N CYS A 110 -11.34 5.83 -13.51
CA CYS A 110 -11.62 4.75 -14.46
C CYS A 110 -12.57 3.70 -13.90
N LEU A 111 -12.44 3.36 -12.62
CA LEU A 111 -13.37 2.47 -11.92
C LEU A 111 -14.77 3.11 -11.80
N GLY A 112 -14.82 4.43 -11.55
CA GLY A 112 -16.06 5.21 -11.56
C GLY A 112 -16.74 5.22 -12.93
N ASP A 113 -15.97 5.48 -13.98
CA ASP A 113 -16.46 5.48 -15.37
C ASP A 113 -17.03 4.09 -15.77
N PHE A 114 -16.40 3.02 -15.29
CA PHE A 114 -16.91 1.66 -15.48
C PHE A 114 -18.25 1.46 -14.78
N LEU A 115 -18.35 1.84 -13.48
CA LEU A 115 -19.57 1.70 -12.69
C LEU A 115 -20.74 2.51 -13.27
N ASP A 116 -20.48 3.73 -13.77
CA ASP A 116 -21.49 4.56 -14.41
C ASP A 116 -22.02 3.91 -15.71
N ARG A 117 -21.15 3.33 -16.54
CA ARG A 117 -21.56 2.61 -17.76
C ARG A 117 -22.26 1.29 -17.47
N TYR A 118 -21.86 0.62 -16.40
CA TYR A 118 -22.54 -0.58 -15.94
C TYR A 118 -23.97 -0.29 -15.46
N GLY A 119 -24.25 0.98 -15.10
CA GLY A 119 -25.61 1.42 -14.76
C GLY A 119 -26.02 1.13 -13.30
N ASP A 120 -25.07 0.87 -12.40
CA ASP A 120 -25.37 0.62 -10.99
C ASP A 120 -25.56 1.92 -10.18
N GLY A 121 -25.29 3.09 -10.78
CA GLY A 121 -25.46 4.41 -10.17
C GLY A 121 -24.44 4.77 -9.09
N ARG A 122 -23.38 3.99 -8.93
CA ARG A 122 -22.34 4.16 -7.92
C ARG A 122 -20.99 4.63 -8.46
N GLY A 123 -20.98 5.23 -9.66
CA GLY A 123 -19.77 5.71 -10.31
C GLY A 123 -19.03 6.80 -9.55
N GLN A 124 -19.75 7.65 -8.79
CA GLN A 124 -19.12 8.67 -7.97
C GLN A 124 -18.74 8.13 -6.59
N PRO A 125 -17.53 8.49 -6.07
CA PRO A 125 -17.14 8.13 -4.71
C PRO A 125 -18.19 8.64 -3.71
N ILE A 126 -18.63 7.77 -2.81
CA ILE A 126 -19.47 8.19 -1.69
C ILE A 126 -18.57 9.00 -0.76
N PRO A 127 -18.91 10.28 -0.47
CA PRO A 127 -18.13 11.05 0.49
C PRO A 127 -18.06 10.28 1.81
N PRO A 128 -16.90 10.23 2.48
CA PRO A 128 -16.75 9.50 3.72
C PRO A 128 -17.84 9.94 4.68
N ARG A 129 -18.54 8.98 5.29
CA ARG A 129 -19.27 9.25 6.52
C ARG A 129 -18.32 10.03 7.40
N GLN A 130 -18.74 11.19 7.89
CA GLN A 130 -17.91 12.09 8.66
C GLN A 130 -16.99 11.27 9.55
N ALA A 131 -15.72 11.17 9.15
CA ALA A 131 -14.72 10.56 10.00
C ALA A 131 -14.79 11.26 11.36
N PRO A 132 -14.62 10.56 12.47
CA PRO A 132 -14.56 11.21 13.77
C PRO A 132 -13.59 12.39 13.65
N PRO A 133 -13.91 13.54 14.26
CA PRO A 133 -13.22 14.80 13.99
C PRO A 133 -11.72 14.55 14.01
N ALA A 134 -11.02 15.10 13.04
CA ALA A 134 -9.59 14.97 12.76
C ALA A 134 -8.63 15.10 13.97
N ALA A 135 -9.15 15.25 15.17
CA ALA A 135 -8.42 15.43 16.41
C ALA A 135 -7.55 14.22 16.81
N VAL A 136 -7.92 12.99 16.45
CA VAL A 136 -7.10 11.81 16.79
C VAL A 136 -6.04 11.57 15.70
N ALA A 137 -6.40 11.67 14.44
CA ALA A 137 -5.47 11.62 13.32
C ALA A 137 -4.50 12.82 13.37
N THR A 138 -5.01 14.04 13.61
CA THR A 138 -4.21 15.26 13.81
C THR A 138 -3.26 15.17 15.00
N GLY A 139 -3.59 14.43 16.04
CA GLY A 139 -2.70 14.22 17.19
C GLY A 139 -1.46 13.40 16.81
N MET A 140 -1.64 12.28 16.11
CA MET A 140 -0.57 11.42 15.63
C MET A 140 0.24 12.10 14.52
N GLU A 141 -0.40 12.73 13.55
CA GLU A 141 0.23 13.49 12.46
C GLU A 141 1.03 14.68 13.00
N ASN A 142 0.53 15.41 13.99
CA ASN A 142 1.25 16.51 14.63
C ASN A 142 2.45 16.03 15.45
N ILE A 143 2.37 14.87 16.10
CA ILE A 143 3.51 14.24 16.77
C ILE A 143 4.53 13.82 15.71
N ILE A 144 4.11 13.12 14.66
CA ILE A 144 4.95 12.64 13.55
C ILE A 144 5.60 13.82 12.81
N SER A 145 4.86 14.88 12.50
CA SER A 145 5.36 16.05 11.79
C SER A 145 6.42 16.86 12.56
N ARG A 146 6.42 16.77 13.89
CA ARG A 146 7.42 17.41 14.76
C ARG A 146 8.67 16.57 14.99
N MET A 147 8.65 15.28 14.59
CA MET A 147 9.78 14.38 14.75
C MET A 147 10.86 14.66 13.70
N ARG A 148 11.94 15.30 14.09
CA ARG A 148 13.11 15.64 13.24
C ARG A 148 14.33 14.79 13.59
N GLY A 149 15.28 14.70 12.69
CA GLY A 149 16.54 13.98 12.90
C GLY A 149 16.39 12.45 12.86
N PRO A 150 17.00 11.69 13.78
CA PRO A 150 16.95 10.21 13.78
C PRO A 150 15.55 9.64 13.82
N VAL A 151 14.58 10.36 14.39
CA VAL A 151 13.18 9.96 14.47
C VAL A 151 12.48 10.21 13.14
N GLY A 152 12.84 11.25 12.40
CA GLY A 152 12.33 11.46 11.04
C GLY A 152 12.65 10.29 10.10
N HIS A 153 13.80 9.66 10.28
CA HIS A 153 14.15 8.42 9.57
C HIS A 153 13.20 7.26 9.90
N VAL A 154 12.75 7.14 11.14
CA VAL A 154 11.78 6.11 11.54
C VAL A 154 10.44 6.35 10.86
N VAL A 155 10.00 7.60 10.78
CA VAL A 155 8.74 7.99 10.11
C VAL A 155 8.77 7.65 8.62
N SER A 156 9.81 8.06 7.89
CA SER A 156 9.95 7.73 6.47
C SER A 156 10.09 6.22 6.23
N THR A 157 10.72 5.49 7.16
CA THR A 157 10.82 4.02 7.10
C THR A 157 9.44 3.38 7.31
N ALA A 158 8.67 3.90 8.28
CA ALA A 158 7.31 3.44 8.54
C ALA A 158 6.42 3.62 7.32
N HIS A 159 6.46 4.81 6.72
CA HIS A 159 5.71 5.09 5.49
C HIS A 159 6.08 4.13 4.37
N MET A 160 7.37 3.90 4.11
CA MET A 160 7.79 2.98 3.05
C MET A 160 7.36 1.53 3.33
N ALA A 161 7.42 1.07 4.57
CA ALA A 161 7.00 -0.27 4.94
C ALA A 161 5.47 -0.42 4.88
N TRP A 162 4.74 0.58 5.36
CA TRP A 162 3.27 0.62 5.31
C TRP A 162 2.76 0.68 3.87
N GLY A 163 3.34 1.56 3.04
CA GLY A 163 3.04 1.64 1.62
C GLY A 163 3.32 0.31 0.93
N ALA A 164 4.50 -0.31 1.14
CA ALA A 164 4.79 -1.63 0.57
C ALA A 164 3.77 -2.70 0.98
N ALA A 165 3.24 -2.64 2.21
CA ALA A 165 2.20 -3.58 2.65
C ALA A 165 0.87 -3.34 1.92
N ASN A 166 0.44 -2.10 1.80
CA ASN A 166 -0.82 -1.75 1.16
C ASN A 166 -0.78 -2.01 -0.35
N GLU A 167 0.28 -1.58 -1.04
CA GLU A 167 0.44 -1.83 -2.48
C GLU A 167 0.48 -3.32 -2.82
N LEU A 168 1.11 -4.14 -1.97
CA LEU A 168 1.08 -5.59 -2.17
C LEU A 168 -0.33 -6.16 -2.01
N LEU A 169 -1.12 -5.63 -1.08
CA LEU A 169 -2.51 -6.02 -0.87
C LEU A 169 -3.37 -5.60 -2.07
N THR A 170 -3.29 -4.34 -2.48
CA THR A 170 -4.08 -3.75 -3.57
C THR A 170 -3.79 -4.42 -4.90
N LEU A 171 -2.50 -4.56 -5.26
CA LEU A 171 -2.05 -5.31 -6.43
C LEU A 171 -2.68 -6.71 -6.53
N ASN A 172 -2.66 -7.45 -5.42
CA ASN A 172 -3.19 -8.82 -5.42
C ASN A 172 -4.72 -8.84 -5.35
N GLY A 173 -5.33 -7.84 -4.73
CA GLY A 173 -6.78 -7.63 -4.75
C GLY A 173 -7.30 -7.43 -6.17
N TYR A 174 -6.68 -6.54 -6.94
CA TYR A 174 -7.01 -6.31 -8.36
C TYR A 174 -6.86 -7.57 -9.21
N ARG A 175 -5.77 -8.31 -9.03
CA ARG A 175 -5.53 -9.57 -9.78
C ARG A 175 -6.58 -10.65 -9.47
N LEU A 176 -6.95 -10.78 -8.19
CA LEU A 176 -7.98 -11.73 -7.80
C LEU A 176 -9.36 -11.34 -8.34
N LEU A 177 -9.70 -10.05 -8.28
CA LEU A 177 -10.97 -9.56 -8.81
C LEU A 177 -11.01 -9.70 -10.33
N ALA A 178 -9.96 -9.34 -11.05
CA ALA A 178 -9.84 -9.53 -12.50
C ALA A 178 -10.07 -10.99 -12.93
N ALA A 179 -9.51 -11.94 -12.17
CA ALA A 179 -9.67 -13.37 -12.45
C ALA A 179 -11.08 -13.92 -12.15
N ARG A 180 -11.91 -13.19 -11.41
CA ARG A 180 -13.19 -13.70 -10.88
C ARG A 180 -14.42 -12.91 -11.33
N CYS A 181 -14.25 -11.67 -11.77
CA CYS A 181 -15.39 -10.79 -12.05
C CYS A 181 -16.29 -11.24 -13.21
N GLY A 182 -15.84 -12.19 -14.04
CA GLY A 182 -16.61 -12.73 -15.18
C GLY A 182 -16.85 -11.71 -16.31
N HIS A 183 -16.33 -10.50 -16.21
CA HIS A 183 -16.58 -9.39 -17.12
C HIS A 183 -15.31 -9.01 -17.88
N PRO A 184 -15.25 -9.18 -19.22
CA PRO A 184 -13.99 -9.06 -19.97
C PRO A 184 -13.37 -7.66 -19.91
N VAL A 185 -14.19 -6.60 -20.08
CA VAL A 185 -13.69 -5.22 -20.02
C VAL A 185 -13.20 -4.85 -18.63
N LEU A 186 -13.92 -5.28 -17.59
CA LEU A 186 -13.50 -5.07 -16.20
C LEU A 186 -12.21 -5.81 -15.90
N ALA A 187 -12.09 -7.06 -16.30
CA ALA A 187 -10.90 -7.87 -16.08
C ALA A 187 -9.66 -7.23 -16.71
N GLU A 188 -9.78 -6.71 -17.92
CA GLU A 188 -8.70 -5.99 -18.61
C GLU A 188 -8.35 -4.67 -17.90
N LEU A 189 -9.35 -3.85 -17.51
CA LEU A 189 -9.12 -2.62 -16.75
C LEU A 189 -8.39 -2.89 -15.44
N LEU A 190 -8.88 -3.86 -14.66
CA LEU A 190 -8.26 -4.26 -13.39
C LEU A 190 -6.83 -4.80 -13.56
N SER A 191 -6.57 -5.51 -14.67
CA SER A 191 -5.23 -6.00 -14.99
C SER A 191 -4.26 -4.84 -15.24
N ARG A 192 -4.68 -3.82 -15.97
CA ARG A 192 -3.87 -2.62 -16.26
C ARG A 192 -3.61 -1.80 -14.99
N ILE A 193 -4.60 -1.65 -14.12
CA ILE A 193 -4.42 -1.04 -12.80
C ILE A 193 -3.42 -1.87 -11.98
N ALA A 194 -3.57 -3.19 -11.91
CA ALA A 194 -2.65 -4.07 -11.20
C ALA A 194 -1.19 -3.95 -11.68
N ASP A 195 -0.94 -3.63 -12.94
CA ASP A 195 0.40 -3.38 -13.46
C ASP A 195 0.97 -2.04 -12.94
N GLN A 196 0.13 -1.03 -12.71
CA GLN A 196 0.54 0.22 -12.05
C GLN A 196 0.81 -0.01 -10.56
N GLU A 197 -0.04 -0.75 -9.86
CA GLU A 197 0.17 -1.17 -8.46
C GLU A 197 1.47 -1.95 -8.28
N ALA A 198 1.82 -2.80 -9.25
CA ALA A 198 3.11 -3.52 -9.24
C ALA A 198 4.31 -2.55 -9.32
N ARG A 199 4.18 -1.39 -9.99
CA ARG A 199 5.19 -0.33 -10.01
C ARG A 199 5.26 0.37 -8.65
N HIS A 200 4.12 0.74 -8.06
CA HIS A 200 4.04 1.34 -6.73
C HIS A 200 4.74 0.45 -5.70
N TYR A 201 4.36 -0.80 -5.64
CA TYR A 201 5.01 -1.78 -4.78
C TYR A 201 6.52 -1.91 -5.04
N SER A 202 6.91 -1.90 -6.33
CA SER A 202 8.32 -1.99 -6.73
C SER A 202 9.14 -0.76 -6.34
N PHE A 203 8.51 0.38 -6.09
CA PHE A 203 9.12 1.56 -5.50
C PHE A 203 9.20 1.46 -3.97
N TYR A 204 8.09 1.18 -3.31
CA TYR A 204 8.02 1.15 -1.85
C TYR A 204 8.92 0.08 -1.22
N LEU A 205 8.92 -1.13 -1.77
CA LEU A 205 9.64 -2.27 -1.20
C LEU A 205 11.15 -2.02 -1.02
N PRO A 206 11.94 -1.64 -2.05
CA PRO A 206 13.37 -1.40 -1.88
C PRO A 206 13.67 -0.18 -1.00
N GLN A 207 12.77 0.80 -0.95
CA GLN A 207 12.88 1.93 -0.05
C GLN A 207 12.69 1.53 1.41
N ALA A 208 11.73 0.63 1.69
CA ALA A 208 11.54 0.03 3.01
C ALA A 208 12.74 -0.85 3.40
N GLU A 209 13.17 -1.74 2.49
CA GLU A 209 14.28 -2.67 2.70
C GLU A 209 15.56 -1.93 3.09
N TRP A 210 15.94 -0.92 2.32
CA TRP A 210 17.13 -0.12 2.61
C TRP A 210 17.04 0.59 3.95
N ARG A 211 15.93 1.31 4.23
CA ARG A 211 15.77 2.07 5.48
C ARG A 211 15.73 1.17 6.70
N LEU A 212 15.06 0.03 6.62
CA LEU A 212 15.07 -0.99 7.68
C LEU A 212 16.48 -1.58 7.86
N GLY A 213 17.22 -1.78 6.76
CA GLY A 213 18.58 -2.29 6.79
C GLY A 213 19.54 -1.43 7.61
N VAL A 214 19.40 -0.10 7.54
CA VAL A 214 20.29 0.84 8.23
C VAL A 214 19.83 1.26 9.62
N SER A 215 18.56 1.02 10.01
CA SER A 215 18.01 1.46 11.30
C SER A 215 17.51 0.30 12.16
N ARG A 216 18.32 -0.08 13.17
CA ARG A 216 17.91 -1.10 14.14
C ARG A 216 16.66 -0.69 14.94
N LEU A 217 16.55 0.58 15.29
CA LEU A 217 15.38 1.12 16.00
C LEU A 217 14.10 0.99 15.18
N ALA A 218 14.17 1.36 13.89
CA ALA A 218 13.04 1.20 12.98
C ALA A 218 12.63 -0.27 12.82
N ARG A 219 13.59 -1.20 12.65
CA ARG A 219 13.29 -2.64 12.57
C ARG A 219 12.47 -3.15 13.74
N ILE A 220 12.96 -2.92 14.97
CA ILE A 220 12.31 -3.43 16.19
C ILE A 220 10.98 -2.73 16.43
N GLY A 221 10.93 -1.41 16.28
CA GLY A 221 9.73 -0.61 16.53
C GLY A 221 8.63 -0.93 15.56
N LEU A 222 8.94 -0.92 14.25
CA LEU A 222 7.94 -1.13 13.20
C LEU A 222 7.44 -2.57 13.14
N ALA A 223 8.27 -3.58 13.37
CA ALA A 223 7.80 -4.95 13.47
C ALA A 223 6.70 -5.09 14.53
N ARG A 224 6.89 -4.47 15.70
CA ARG A 224 5.90 -4.48 16.78
C ARG A 224 4.63 -3.67 16.44
N VAL A 225 4.80 -2.53 15.81
CA VAL A 225 3.66 -1.68 15.40
C VAL A 225 2.83 -2.40 14.35
N LEU A 226 3.46 -2.88 13.28
CA LEU A 226 2.76 -3.56 12.19
C LEU A 226 2.06 -4.83 12.67
N SER A 227 2.70 -5.63 13.51
CA SER A 227 2.08 -6.85 14.04
C SER A 227 0.85 -6.62 14.94
N ARG A 228 0.64 -5.41 15.44
CA ARG A 228 -0.46 -5.09 16.36
C ARG A 228 -1.49 -4.11 15.80
N SER A 229 -1.05 -3.25 14.90
CA SER A 229 -1.81 -2.06 14.52
C SER A 229 -1.93 -1.88 13.00
N TRP A 230 -1.33 -2.77 12.19
CA TRP A 230 -1.54 -2.67 10.76
C TRP A 230 -2.99 -3.00 10.43
N THR A 231 -3.60 -2.12 9.67
CA THR A 231 -4.94 -2.27 9.13
C THR A 231 -4.86 -2.12 7.62
N PRO A 232 -5.67 -2.88 6.88
CA PRO A 232 -5.79 -2.72 5.43
C PRO A 232 -6.20 -1.30 5.06
N VAL A 233 -5.78 -0.88 3.87
CA VAL A 233 -6.15 0.41 3.28
C VAL A 233 -7.68 0.62 3.29
N GLY A 234 -8.11 1.82 3.62
CA GLY A 234 -9.50 2.20 3.78
C GLY A 234 -10.09 1.93 5.17
N VAL A 235 -9.64 0.89 5.89
CA VAL A 235 -10.14 0.57 7.24
C VAL A 235 -9.45 1.42 8.31
N GLY A 236 -8.12 1.54 8.23
CA GLY A 236 -7.32 2.30 9.20
C GLY A 236 -7.67 3.78 9.24
N ASP A 237 -8.05 4.33 8.11
CA ASP A 237 -8.35 5.73 7.91
C ASP A 237 -9.82 6.07 8.15
N GLY A 238 -10.64 5.06 8.46
CA GLY A 238 -12.06 5.22 8.78
C GLY A 238 -12.98 5.46 7.58
N TYR A 239 -12.49 5.26 6.33
CA TYR A 239 -13.32 5.39 5.11
C TYR A 239 -14.23 4.19 4.92
N LYS A 240 -13.73 3.02 5.28
CA LYS A 240 -14.45 1.75 5.19
C LYS A 240 -14.59 1.13 6.55
N SER A 241 -15.71 0.46 6.76
CA SER A 241 -15.92 -0.31 7.98
C SER A 241 -15.10 -1.61 7.94
N PRO A 242 -14.70 -2.14 9.11
CA PRO A 242 -14.11 -3.46 9.19
C PRO A 242 -14.96 -4.57 8.55
N GLN A 243 -16.29 -4.42 8.56
CA GLN A 243 -17.23 -5.35 7.97
C GLN A 243 -17.22 -5.30 6.43
N GLU A 244 -17.09 -4.12 5.83
CA GLU A 244 -16.94 -3.97 4.37
C GLU A 244 -15.67 -4.63 3.90
N PHE A 245 -14.53 -4.35 4.54
CA PHE A 245 -13.27 -5.05 4.23
C PHE A 245 -13.40 -6.56 4.42
N GLY A 246 -14.02 -7.00 5.51
CA GLY A 246 -14.23 -8.43 5.79
C GLY A 246 -15.03 -9.16 4.70
N ARG A 247 -16.02 -8.48 4.09
CA ARG A 247 -16.76 -9.03 2.94
C ARG A 247 -15.89 -9.14 1.69
N VAL A 248 -15.17 -8.07 1.35
CA VAL A 248 -14.25 -8.04 0.21
C VAL A 248 -13.16 -9.11 0.36
N ALA A 249 -12.50 -9.16 1.52
CA ALA A 249 -11.45 -10.12 1.81
C ALA A 249 -11.96 -11.57 1.74
N ALA A 250 -13.16 -11.84 2.27
CA ALA A 250 -13.78 -13.16 2.21
C ALA A 250 -14.10 -13.58 0.78
N TYR A 251 -14.65 -12.69 -0.03
CA TYR A 251 -14.91 -12.95 -1.45
C TYR A 251 -13.61 -13.26 -2.19
N LEU A 252 -12.62 -12.41 -2.10
CA LEU A 252 -11.35 -12.57 -2.83
C LEU A 252 -10.56 -13.80 -2.37
N SER A 253 -10.59 -14.13 -1.07
CA SER A 253 -9.85 -15.26 -0.51
C SER A 253 -10.62 -16.60 -0.52
N SER A 254 -11.87 -16.63 -0.97
CA SER A 254 -12.70 -17.85 -0.94
C SER A 254 -12.24 -18.96 -1.89
N SER A 255 -11.36 -18.67 -2.84
CA SER A 255 -10.71 -19.66 -3.70
C SER A 255 -9.44 -20.22 -3.05
N PRO A 256 -9.02 -21.46 -3.36
CA PRO A 256 -7.73 -22.01 -2.90
C PRO A 256 -6.56 -21.10 -3.27
N SER A 257 -6.57 -20.53 -4.48
CA SER A 257 -5.55 -19.58 -4.94
C SER A 257 -5.52 -18.29 -4.12
N GLY A 258 -6.65 -17.79 -3.65
CA GLY A 258 -6.75 -16.62 -2.78
C GLY A 258 -6.16 -16.88 -1.39
N THR A 259 -6.46 -18.03 -0.79
CA THR A 259 -5.89 -18.43 0.51
C THR A 259 -4.38 -18.58 0.45
N ASP A 260 -3.87 -19.28 -0.56
CA ASP A 260 -2.43 -19.45 -0.77
C ASP A 260 -1.73 -18.11 -1.07
N LEU A 261 -2.44 -17.18 -1.70
CA LEU A 261 -1.90 -15.86 -2.00
C LEU A 261 -1.64 -15.05 -0.74
N VAL A 262 -2.53 -15.10 0.25
CA VAL A 262 -2.34 -14.42 1.55
C VAL A 262 -1.07 -14.91 2.25
N ASP A 263 -0.83 -16.22 2.26
CA ASP A 263 0.40 -16.78 2.84
C ASP A 263 1.66 -16.39 2.05
N ARG A 264 1.58 -16.33 0.71
CA ARG A 264 2.68 -15.82 -0.12
C ARG A 264 2.96 -14.34 0.11
N MET A 265 1.93 -13.53 0.34
CA MET A 265 2.09 -12.11 0.67
C MET A 265 2.82 -11.96 2.01
N ASP A 266 2.41 -12.69 3.05
CA ASP A 266 3.09 -12.72 4.35
C ASP A 266 4.55 -13.18 4.22
N GLN A 267 4.81 -14.26 3.48
CA GLN A 267 6.17 -14.74 3.21
C GLN A 267 7.03 -13.70 2.51
N ARG A 268 6.45 -12.95 1.56
CA ARG A 268 7.17 -11.91 0.83
C ARG A 268 7.48 -10.71 1.70
N PHE A 269 6.52 -10.27 2.51
CA PHE A 269 6.66 -9.12 3.38
C PHE A 269 7.59 -9.41 4.57
N SER A 270 7.56 -10.63 5.10
CA SER A 270 8.44 -11.07 6.19
C SER A 270 9.93 -11.14 5.81
N ARG A 271 10.28 -11.03 4.53
CA ARG A 271 11.68 -10.93 4.08
C ARG A 271 12.31 -9.55 4.33
N LEU A 272 11.52 -8.55 4.66
CA LEU A 272 12.05 -7.25 5.03
C LEU A 272 12.88 -7.35 6.31
N PRO A 273 13.98 -6.60 6.43
CA PRO A 273 14.87 -6.69 7.59
C PRO A 273 14.15 -6.47 8.93
N GLY A 274 14.16 -7.47 9.80
CA GLY A 274 13.52 -7.45 11.11
C GLY A 274 12.03 -7.77 11.13
N PHE A 275 11.47 -8.20 10.00
CA PHE A 275 10.06 -8.61 9.88
C PHE A 275 9.89 -10.13 9.82
N ASP A 276 10.94 -10.87 10.19
CA ASP A 276 10.93 -12.33 10.19
C ASP A 276 9.69 -12.87 10.93
N GLY A 277 8.93 -13.72 10.25
CA GLY A 277 7.73 -14.35 10.81
C GLY A 277 6.50 -13.43 10.95
N LEU A 278 6.53 -12.17 10.50
CA LEU A 278 5.34 -11.33 10.47
C LEU A 278 4.29 -11.91 9.50
N ARG A 279 3.04 -11.94 9.97
CA ARG A 279 1.88 -12.46 9.22
C ARG A 279 0.72 -11.45 9.24
N ILE A 280 0.99 -10.22 8.81
CA ILE A 280 0.04 -9.10 8.91
C ILE A 280 -1.22 -9.31 8.08
N TYR A 281 -1.10 -9.90 6.88
CA TYR A 281 -2.24 -10.14 6.00
C TYR A 281 -3.13 -11.26 6.53
N ARG A 282 -2.55 -12.36 7.01
CA ARG A 282 -3.28 -13.45 7.67
C ARG A 282 -3.97 -12.95 8.93
N GLN A 283 -3.28 -12.19 9.76
CA GLN A 283 -3.85 -11.61 10.98
C GLN A 283 -5.04 -10.70 10.69
N ALA A 284 -4.94 -9.84 9.66
CA ALA A 284 -6.03 -8.98 9.25
C ALA A 284 -7.22 -9.79 8.74
N LEU A 285 -6.99 -10.79 7.88
CA LEU A 285 -8.05 -11.67 7.38
C LEU A 285 -8.77 -12.40 8.50
N ASP A 286 -8.03 -12.98 9.44
CA ASP A 286 -8.59 -13.72 10.58
C ASP A 286 -9.37 -12.80 11.52
N HIS A 287 -8.86 -11.58 11.76
CA HIS A 287 -9.54 -10.58 12.59
C HIS A 287 -10.89 -10.18 12.00
N HIS A 288 -10.94 -9.81 10.73
CA HIS A 288 -12.16 -9.34 10.07
C HIS A 288 -13.15 -10.47 9.78
N SER A 289 -12.67 -11.71 9.62
CA SER A 289 -13.54 -12.89 9.52
C SER A 289 -14.31 -13.13 10.81
N ARG A 290 -13.66 -12.95 11.97
CA ARG A 290 -14.35 -13.06 13.28
C ARG A 290 -15.39 -11.96 13.49
N LEU A 291 -15.09 -10.73 13.12
CA LEU A 291 -16.05 -9.61 13.24
C LEU A 291 -17.31 -9.83 12.39
N ARG A 292 -17.19 -10.51 11.26
CA ARG A 292 -18.33 -10.87 10.41
C ARG A 292 -19.24 -11.92 11.06
N SER A 293 -18.67 -12.93 11.71
CA SER A 293 -19.44 -13.97 12.39
C SER A 293 -20.21 -13.48 13.60
N THR A 294 -19.71 -12.44 14.30
CA THR A 294 -20.40 -11.86 15.46
C THR A 294 -21.51 -10.86 15.08
N ALA A 295 -21.51 -10.33 13.87
CA ALA A 295 -22.54 -9.39 13.40
C ALA A 295 -23.75 -10.10 12.76
N GLY A 296 -23.68 -11.41 12.54
CA GLY A 296 -24.74 -12.25 11.97
C GLY A 296 -25.43 -13.17 13.01
N ALA A 297 -25.05 -13.05 14.26
CA ALA A 297 -25.65 -13.72 15.42
C ALA A 297 -26.44 -12.70 16.26
#